data_a8d1e8d1ff4570fb8823829c85dac9aa
#
_entry.id   a8d1e8d1ff4570fb8823829c85dac9aa
#
_cell.length_a   1.000
_cell.length_b   1.000
_cell.length_c   1.000
_cell.angle_alpha   90.00
_cell.angle_beta   90.00
_cell.angle_gamma   90.00
#
_symmetry.space_group_name_H-M   'P 1'
#
loop_
_entity.id
_entity.type
_entity.pdbx_description
1 polymer ?
#
loop_
_entity_poly.entity_id
_entity_poly.type
_entity_poly.pdbx_seq_one_letter_code
_entity_poly.pdbx_strand_id
1 'polypeptide(L)'
;MVTAMASVEMDSVLLRLREGDHVGVLKRTLKGGTELVHGSESITTAATIPAGHKIALKPVSNGESVRKYGQIIGFAEGNITAGEHVHSHNLVCRDYEREHRFCADYQPTEFYPESERRTFQGYSRPGGRAGTRNYVAVISNVNCSNSVSRYVAERFSGEAFQQQFPGVDGVIALKTQGGCGVEPGGPMQIIRRTLGNMARHPNIAGYVMIGLGCEDNQIAGIREDYKLDNLQEGEIAQEFMTIQGTGGSLK
;
A
#
# COMPACT_ATOMS: atom_id res chain seq x y z
N MET A 1 42.35 -18.44 31.28
CA MET A 1 41.01 -17.95 31.60
C MET A 1 40.17 -18.08 30.36
N VAL A 2 39.27 -19.04 30.27
CA VAL A 2 38.28 -19.15 29.19
C VAL A 2 37.21 -18.13 29.51
N THR A 3 37.20 -17.02 28.77
CA THR A 3 36.14 -16.02 28.87
C THR A 3 34.84 -16.72 28.45
N ALA A 4 33.89 -16.84 29.39
CA ALA A 4 32.58 -17.38 29.07
C ALA A 4 31.99 -16.63 27.87
N MET A 5 31.76 -17.32 26.78
CA MET A 5 31.07 -16.74 25.61
C MET A 5 29.67 -16.35 26.09
N ALA A 6 29.32 -15.09 25.86
CA ALA A 6 27.98 -14.60 26.19
C ALA A 6 26.99 -15.21 25.18
N SER A 7 26.20 -16.18 25.65
CA SER A 7 25.10 -16.70 24.86
C SER A 7 23.93 -15.72 24.87
N VAL A 8 23.30 -15.52 23.73
CA VAL A 8 22.19 -14.58 23.54
C VAL A 8 21.04 -15.33 22.87
N GLU A 9 19.84 -15.17 23.40
CA GLU A 9 18.63 -15.73 22.80
C GLU A 9 18.43 -15.14 21.40
N MET A 10 18.35 -16.00 20.40
CA MET A 10 18.30 -15.61 18.97
C MET A 10 17.15 -14.66 18.67
N ASP A 11 15.95 -14.95 19.14
CA ASP A 11 14.76 -14.14 18.85
C ASP A 11 14.80 -12.73 19.48
N SER A 12 15.61 -12.54 20.52
CA SER A 12 15.81 -11.23 21.12
C SER A 12 16.61 -10.27 20.24
N VAL A 13 17.49 -10.79 19.40
CA VAL A 13 18.46 -10.00 18.60
C VAL A 13 18.33 -10.18 17.10
N LEU A 14 17.51 -11.11 16.65
CA LEU A 14 17.37 -11.49 15.24
C LEU A 14 15.90 -11.40 14.81
N LEU A 15 15.69 -11.00 13.54
CA LEU A 15 14.42 -11.08 12.86
C LEU A 15 14.49 -12.18 11.80
N ARG A 16 13.69 -13.23 11.98
CA ARG A 16 13.43 -14.30 11.01
C ARG A 16 11.92 -14.43 10.85
N LEU A 17 11.39 -14.38 9.63
CA LEU A 17 9.93 -14.44 9.37
C LEU A 17 9.47 -15.81 8.87
N ARG A 18 10.39 -16.63 8.35
CA ARG A 18 10.08 -17.96 7.81
C ARG A 18 11.15 -18.96 8.26
N GLU A 19 10.74 -20.15 8.65
CA GLU A 19 11.69 -21.22 9.05
C GLU A 19 12.64 -21.62 7.93
N GLY A 20 12.19 -21.59 6.68
CA GLY A 20 13.00 -21.90 5.50
C GLY A 20 14.06 -20.85 5.14
N ASP A 21 14.12 -19.70 5.81
CA ASP A 21 15.08 -18.65 5.51
C ASP A 21 16.52 -19.09 5.80
N HIS A 22 17.44 -18.72 4.89
CA HIS A 22 18.88 -18.97 5.07
C HIS A 22 19.55 -17.90 5.92
N VAL A 23 18.92 -16.71 6.01
CA VAL A 23 19.47 -15.57 6.73
C VAL A 23 18.42 -14.94 7.64
N GLY A 24 18.89 -14.36 8.75
CA GLY A 24 18.13 -13.46 9.60
C GLY A 24 18.72 -12.06 9.61
N VAL A 25 17.95 -11.07 10.00
CA VAL A 25 18.39 -9.67 10.10
C VAL A 25 18.64 -9.32 11.57
N LEU A 26 19.83 -8.80 11.88
CA LEU A 26 20.17 -8.43 13.25
C LEU A 26 19.47 -7.13 13.67
N LYS A 27 18.83 -7.16 14.84
CA LYS A 27 18.21 -5.98 15.47
C LYS A 27 19.22 -5.05 16.14
N ARG A 28 20.40 -5.58 16.48
CA ARG A 28 21.54 -4.84 17.05
C ARG A 28 22.86 -5.40 16.56
N THR A 29 23.92 -4.63 16.65
CA THR A 29 25.28 -5.09 16.33
C THR A 29 25.71 -6.22 17.24
N LEU A 30 26.22 -7.30 16.69
CA LEU A 30 26.81 -8.42 17.42
C LEU A 30 28.31 -8.49 17.12
N LYS A 31 29.09 -8.78 18.17
CA LYS A 31 30.54 -9.00 18.02
C LYS A 31 30.82 -10.44 17.54
N GLY A 32 31.95 -10.63 16.87
CA GLY A 32 32.44 -11.96 16.56
C GLY A 32 32.60 -12.83 17.80
N GLY A 33 32.29 -14.10 17.70
CA GLY A 33 32.31 -15.04 18.83
C GLY A 33 31.06 -14.98 19.73
N THR A 34 30.03 -14.20 19.38
CA THR A 34 28.74 -14.24 20.10
C THR A 34 27.98 -15.51 19.72
N GLU A 35 27.60 -16.29 20.73
CA GLU A 35 26.75 -17.47 20.54
C GLU A 35 25.27 -17.07 20.56
N LEU A 36 24.54 -17.40 19.49
CA LEU A 36 23.10 -17.22 19.37
C LEU A 36 22.42 -18.56 19.57
N VAL A 37 21.45 -18.65 20.46
CA VAL A 37 20.76 -19.89 20.85
C VAL A 37 19.28 -19.78 20.54
N HIS A 38 18.70 -20.86 19.99
CA HIS A 38 17.25 -20.99 19.81
C HIS A 38 16.85 -22.46 20.02
N GLY A 39 16.27 -22.77 21.18
CA GLY A 39 16.00 -24.16 21.56
C GLY A 39 17.28 -25.00 21.65
N SER A 40 17.39 -26.03 20.80
CA SER A 40 18.59 -26.87 20.71
C SER A 40 19.59 -26.42 19.66
N GLU A 41 19.25 -25.39 18.88
CA GLU A 41 20.12 -24.85 17.82
C GLU A 41 21.02 -23.75 18.39
N SER A 42 22.28 -23.75 18.01
CA SER A 42 23.19 -22.65 18.29
C SER A 42 24.03 -22.30 17.05
N ILE A 43 24.31 -21.03 16.86
CA ILE A 43 25.21 -20.50 15.85
C ILE A 43 26.13 -19.45 16.47
N THR A 44 27.39 -19.45 16.08
CA THR A 44 28.37 -18.46 16.57
C THR A 44 28.68 -17.46 15.46
N THR A 45 28.62 -16.16 15.78
CA THR A 45 28.98 -15.11 14.82
C THR A 45 30.46 -15.22 14.43
N ALA A 46 30.79 -15.35 13.15
CA ALA A 46 32.15 -15.44 12.65
C ALA A 46 32.95 -14.15 12.84
N ALA A 47 32.28 -13.00 12.70
CA ALA A 47 32.86 -11.66 12.82
C ALA A 47 31.84 -10.68 13.40
N THR A 48 32.24 -9.44 13.63
CA THR A 48 31.29 -8.40 14.03
C THR A 48 30.35 -8.09 12.87
N ILE A 49 29.03 -8.18 13.12
CA ILE A 49 27.97 -7.91 12.15
C ILE A 49 27.13 -6.76 12.67
N PRO A 50 26.98 -5.64 11.90
CA PRO A 50 26.20 -4.49 12.31
C PRO A 50 24.69 -4.76 12.41
N ALA A 51 24.00 -3.92 13.16
CA ALA A 51 22.54 -3.88 13.16
C ALA A 51 21.99 -3.66 11.75
N GLY A 52 20.86 -4.30 11.42
CA GLY A 52 20.24 -4.23 10.09
C GLY A 52 20.88 -5.14 9.04
N HIS A 53 22.05 -5.72 9.32
CA HIS A 53 22.72 -6.64 8.40
C HIS A 53 22.25 -8.09 8.58
N LYS A 54 22.52 -8.91 7.57
CA LYS A 54 22.12 -10.32 7.51
C LYS A 54 23.21 -11.22 8.07
N ILE A 55 22.80 -12.19 8.88
CA ILE A 55 23.62 -13.29 9.36
C ILE A 55 23.10 -14.61 8.76
N ALA A 56 23.98 -15.49 8.32
CA ALA A 56 23.61 -16.83 7.89
C ALA A 56 23.15 -17.67 9.06
N LEU A 57 21.97 -18.27 8.97
CA LEU A 57 21.39 -19.16 9.98
C LEU A 57 21.77 -20.62 9.76
N LYS A 58 22.08 -20.96 8.53
CA LYS A 58 22.51 -22.30 8.08
C LYS A 58 23.53 -22.18 6.96
N PRO A 59 24.31 -23.23 6.70
CA PRO A 59 25.25 -23.22 5.58
C PRO A 59 24.54 -23.08 4.25
N VAL A 60 25.18 -22.38 3.30
CA VAL A 60 24.73 -22.24 1.91
C VAL A 60 25.91 -22.52 0.99
N SER A 61 25.71 -23.43 0.06
CA SER A 61 26.77 -23.82 -0.89
C SER A 61 26.96 -22.77 -1.99
N ASN A 62 28.17 -22.74 -2.57
CA ASN A 62 28.44 -21.85 -3.70
C ASN A 62 27.44 -22.05 -4.85
N GLY A 63 26.83 -20.95 -5.29
CA GLY A 63 25.83 -20.94 -6.37
C GLY A 63 24.39 -21.25 -5.88
N GLU A 64 24.21 -21.67 -4.65
CA GLU A 64 22.89 -21.94 -4.08
C GLU A 64 22.13 -20.62 -3.82
N SER A 65 20.79 -20.67 -3.96
CA SER A 65 19.93 -19.52 -3.70
C SER A 65 19.83 -19.21 -2.20
N VAL A 66 20.03 -17.96 -1.84
CA VAL A 66 19.85 -17.45 -0.47
C VAL A 66 18.43 -16.91 -0.30
N ARG A 67 17.73 -17.34 0.74
CA ARG A 67 16.37 -16.92 1.04
C ARG A 67 16.28 -16.03 2.27
N LYS A 68 15.44 -14.98 2.16
CA LYS A 68 15.02 -14.11 3.26
C LYS A 68 13.54 -13.82 3.10
N TYR A 69 12.76 -13.96 4.16
CA TYR A 69 11.31 -13.75 4.17
C TYR A 69 10.57 -14.64 3.16
N GLY A 70 11.09 -15.86 2.96
CA GLY A 70 10.57 -16.82 1.99
C GLY A 70 10.92 -16.51 0.53
N GLN A 71 11.65 -15.42 0.25
CA GLN A 71 12.03 -15.02 -1.11
C GLN A 71 13.52 -15.21 -1.37
N ILE A 72 13.88 -15.57 -2.61
CA ILE A 72 15.27 -15.58 -3.06
C ILE A 72 15.73 -14.12 -3.13
N ILE A 73 16.83 -13.81 -2.42
CA ILE A 73 17.44 -12.48 -2.39
C ILE A 73 18.78 -12.42 -3.17
N GLY A 74 19.21 -13.53 -3.70
CA GLY A 74 20.45 -13.68 -4.47
C GLY A 74 20.98 -15.09 -4.37
N PHE A 75 22.21 -15.29 -4.83
CA PHE A 75 22.91 -16.56 -4.86
C PHE A 75 24.25 -16.44 -4.13
N ALA A 76 24.65 -17.49 -3.45
CA ALA A 76 25.94 -17.49 -2.75
C ALA A 76 27.12 -17.44 -3.74
N GLU A 77 28.05 -16.55 -3.48
CA GLU A 77 29.36 -16.49 -4.16
C GLU A 77 30.43 -17.00 -3.18
N GLY A 78 30.84 -18.24 -3.38
CA GLY A 78 31.54 -19.04 -2.38
C GLY A 78 30.62 -19.76 -1.41
N ASN A 79 31.17 -20.62 -0.56
CA ASN A 79 30.40 -21.26 0.51
C ASN A 79 30.23 -20.30 1.67
N ILE A 80 29.00 -20.22 2.20
CA ILE A 80 28.65 -19.40 3.36
C ILE A 80 28.41 -20.35 4.53
N THR A 81 29.06 -20.14 5.66
CA THR A 81 28.83 -20.93 6.87
C THR A 81 27.83 -20.27 7.80
N ALA A 82 27.20 -21.06 8.67
CA ALA A 82 26.31 -20.49 9.69
C ALA A 82 27.08 -19.51 10.59
N GLY A 83 26.49 -18.36 10.91
CA GLY A 83 27.14 -17.30 11.68
C GLY A 83 27.91 -16.28 10.85
N GLU A 84 28.07 -16.48 9.55
CA GLU A 84 28.73 -15.50 8.68
C GLU A 84 27.84 -14.32 8.34
N HIS A 85 28.48 -13.18 8.13
CA HIS A 85 27.88 -11.98 7.58
C HIS A 85 27.55 -12.17 6.10
N VAL A 86 26.28 -12.02 5.72
CA VAL A 86 25.84 -12.13 4.31
C VAL A 86 25.64 -10.76 3.71
N HIS A 87 26.46 -10.43 2.74
CA HIS A 87 26.46 -9.12 2.07
C HIS A 87 27.03 -9.25 0.64
N SER A 88 27.27 -8.14 -0.05
CA SER A 88 27.78 -8.09 -1.44
C SER A 88 29.12 -8.81 -1.68
N HIS A 89 29.85 -9.18 -0.65
CA HIS A 89 31.10 -9.96 -0.79
C HIS A 89 30.87 -11.46 -0.96
N ASN A 90 29.69 -11.98 -0.63
CA ASN A 90 29.34 -13.40 -0.72
C ASN A 90 27.89 -13.64 -1.16
N LEU A 91 27.19 -12.60 -1.62
CA LEU A 91 25.82 -12.68 -2.14
C LEU A 91 25.73 -11.86 -3.43
N VAL A 92 25.41 -12.50 -4.53
CA VAL A 92 25.27 -11.86 -5.84
C VAL A 92 23.86 -11.99 -6.38
N CYS A 93 23.42 -11.00 -7.16
CA CYS A 93 22.17 -11.05 -7.90
C CYS A 93 22.42 -11.72 -9.25
N ARG A 94 21.58 -12.68 -9.61
CA ARG A 94 21.59 -13.35 -10.92
C ARG A 94 20.17 -13.46 -11.42
N ASP A 95 20.00 -13.47 -12.73
CA ASP A 95 18.74 -13.84 -13.34
C ASP A 95 18.43 -15.31 -13.04
N TYR A 96 17.19 -15.59 -12.72
CA TYR A 96 16.70 -16.95 -12.51
C TYR A 96 15.25 -17.06 -12.96
N GLU A 97 14.92 -18.18 -13.55
CA GLU A 97 13.56 -18.51 -13.92
C GLU A 97 12.75 -18.86 -12.67
N ARG A 98 11.59 -18.30 -12.59
CA ARG A 98 10.62 -18.59 -11.52
C ARG A 98 9.39 -19.19 -12.17
N GLU A 99 9.06 -20.41 -11.81
CA GLU A 99 7.74 -20.92 -12.17
C GLU A 99 6.68 -20.01 -11.57
N HIS A 100 5.94 -19.35 -12.43
CA HIS A 100 4.88 -18.45 -12.04
C HIS A 100 3.54 -19.08 -12.40
N ARG A 101 2.83 -19.54 -11.36
CA ARG A 101 1.48 -20.06 -11.51
C ARG A 101 0.52 -19.08 -10.86
N PHE A 102 -0.34 -18.48 -11.66
CA PHE A 102 -1.40 -17.64 -11.12
C PHE A 102 -2.39 -18.52 -10.35
N CYS A 103 -2.83 -18.03 -9.20
CA CYS A 103 -3.83 -18.69 -8.36
C CYS A 103 -3.49 -20.16 -7.98
N ALA A 104 -2.21 -20.52 -7.82
CA ALA A 104 -1.77 -21.86 -7.47
C ALA A 104 -2.39 -22.36 -6.15
N ASP A 105 -2.53 -21.46 -5.18
CA ASP A 105 -3.10 -21.74 -3.85
C ASP A 105 -4.55 -21.23 -3.72
N TYR A 106 -5.24 -21.01 -4.85
CA TYR A 106 -6.61 -20.52 -4.82
C TYR A 106 -7.52 -21.56 -4.16
N GLN A 107 -8.21 -21.10 -3.13
CA GLN A 107 -9.31 -21.83 -2.52
C GLN A 107 -10.60 -21.03 -2.73
N PRO A 108 -11.67 -21.63 -3.25
CA PRO A 108 -12.97 -20.95 -3.36
C PRO A 108 -13.42 -20.44 -1.99
N THR A 109 -13.89 -19.20 -1.95
CA THR A 109 -14.48 -18.66 -0.72
C THR A 109 -15.82 -19.34 -0.46
N GLU A 110 -15.97 -19.97 0.69
CA GLU A 110 -17.26 -20.47 1.16
C GLU A 110 -18.10 -19.30 1.66
N PHE A 111 -19.25 -19.09 1.05
CA PHE A 111 -20.21 -18.07 1.47
C PHE A 111 -21.21 -18.67 2.46
N TYR A 112 -21.57 -17.89 3.47
CA TYR A 112 -22.67 -18.27 4.35
C TYR A 112 -23.97 -18.48 3.55
N PRO A 113 -24.78 -19.48 3.92
CA PRO A 113 -26.13 -19.63 3.39
C PRO A 113 -26.91 -18.32 3.56
N GLU A 114 -27.85 -18.04 2.67
CA GLU A 114 -28.57 -16.79 2.67
C GLU A 114 -29.29 -16.50 4.00
N SER A 115 -29.80 -17.56 4.65
CA SER A 115 -30.44 -17.50 5.97
C SER A 115 -29.51 -17.09 7.12
N GLU A 116 -28.19 -17.24 6.96
CA GLU A 116 -27.18 -16.93 7.97
C GLU A 116 -26.42 -15.64 7.67
N ARG A 117 -26.69 -15.01 6.51
CA ARG A 117 -26.02 -13.77 6.12
C ARG A 117 -26.48 -12.63 6.99
N ARG A 118 -25.49 -11.92 7.54
CA ARG A 118 -25.76 -10.68 8.27
C ARG A 118 -26.14 -9.58 7.29
N THR A 119 -27.12 -8.77 7.66
CA THR A 119 -27.58 -7.61 6.90
C THR A 119 -27.31 -6.32 7.66
N PHE A 120 -27.34 -5.22 6.94
CA PHE A 120 -27.23 -3.87 7.53
C PHE A 120 -28.19 -2.93 6.80
N GLN A 121 -28.57 -1.84 7.46
CA GLN A 121 -29.27 -0.74 6.82
C GLN A 121 -28.24 0.15 6.12
N GLY A 122 -28.42 0.36 4.82
CA GLY A 122 -27.47 1.10 4.00
C GLY A 122 -28.17 2.06 3.04
N TYR A 123 -27.37 2.92 2.42
CA TYR A 123 -27.82 3.86 1.41
C TYR A 123 -27.89 3.15 0.06
N SER A 124 -29.08 3.06 -0.53
CA SER A 124 -29.24 2.48 -1.88
C SER A 124 -28.51 3.33 -2.92
N ARG A 125 -27.83 2.66 -3.83
CA ARG A 125 -27.08 3.30 -4.93
C ARG A 125 -27.42 2.63 -6.25
N PRO A 126 -27.16 3.32 -7.38
CA PRO A 126 -27.38 2.77 -8.72
C PRO A 126 -26.70 1.44 -8.93
N GLY A 127 -27.32 0.56 -9.73
CA GLY A 127 -26.79 -0.75 -10.05
C GLY A 127 -26.84 -1.76 -8.89
N GLY A 128 -27.75 -1.58 -7.93
CA GLY A 128 -27.96 -2.52 -6.82
C GLY A 128 -26.86 -2.50 -5.75
N ARG A 129 -26.02 -1.47 -5.74
CA ARG A 129 -25.00 -1.27 -4.71
C ARG A 129 -25.59 -0.59 -3.47
N ALA A 130 -24.94 -0.77 -2.32
CA ALA A 130 -25.31 -0.12 -1.08
C ALA A 130 -24.09 0.53 -0.42
N GLY A 131 -24.27 1.77 0.04
CA GLY A 131 -23.28 2.47 0.85
C GLY A 131 -23.48 2.23 2.33
N THR A 132 -22.41 2.09 3.07
CA THR A 132 -22.44 2.06 4.55
C THR A 132 -22.28 3.46 5.14
N ARG A 133 -21.98 4.45 4.29
CA ARG A 133 -21.81 5.86 4.61
C ARG A 133 -22.40 6.73 3.50
N ASN A 134 -22.59 8.00 3.81
CA ASN A 134 -23.20 8.98 2.91
C ASN A 134 -22.38 10.28 2.88
N TYR A 135 -21.16 10.22 2.28
CA TYR A 135 -20.25 11.36 2.19
C TYR A 135 -20.51 12.20 0.94
N VAL A 136 -20.22 13.50 1.04
CA VAL A 136 -19.96 14.36 -0.11
C VAL A 136 -18.45 14.44 -0.33
N ALA A 137 -17.99 14.21 -1.55
CA ALA A 137 -16.57 14.24 -1.86
C ALA A 137 -16.15 15.49 -2.64
N VAL A 138 -15.03 16.10 -2.25
CA VAL A 138 -14.35 17.13 -3.02
C VAL A 138 -13.09 16.50 -3.61
N ILE A 139 -13.14 16.21 -4.90
CA ILE A 139 -12.14 15.39 -5.60
C ILE A 139 -11.18 16.30 -6.36
N SER A 140 -9.89 16.23 -6.09
CA SER A 140 -8.86 16.89 -6.89
C SER A 140 -8.45 15.99 -8.06
N ASN A 141 -8.48 16.47 -9.31
CA ASN A 141 -7.94 15.74 -10.46
C ASN A 141 -6.45 16.02 -10.69
N VAL A 142 -5.91 17.02 -10.01
CA VAL A 142 -4.51 17.45 -10.10
C VAL A 142 -3.99 17.87 -8.72
N ASN A 143 -2.70 17.65 -8.47
CA ASN A 143 -2.07 18.02 -7.20
C ASN A 143 -2.21 19.51 -6.87
N CYS A 144 -2.25 20.39 -7.87
CA CYS A 144 -2.40 21.84 -7.71
C CYS A 144 -3.74 22.24 -7.05
N SER A 145 -4.82 21.45 -7.20
CA SER A 145 -6.12 21.71 -6.58
C SER A 145 -6.29 21.08 -5.19
N ASN A 146 -5.31 20.32 -4.70
CA ASN A 146 -5.40 19.58 -3.44
C ASN A 146 -5.69 20.47 -2.23
N SER A 147 -5.05 21.62 -2.14
CA SER A 147 -5.25 22.55 -1.02
C SER A 147 -6.64 23.17 -1.05
N VAL A 148 -7.13 23.54 -2.23
CA VAL A 148 -8.49 24.07 -2.41
C VAL A 148 -9.51 23.03 -2.00
N SER A 149 -9.40 21.79 -2.49
CA SER A 149 -10.32 20.70 -2.12
C SER A 149 -10.33 20.44 -0.63
N ARG A 150 -9.16 20.51 0.03
CA ARG A 150 -9.07 20.37 1.49
C ARG A 150 -9.78 21.50 2.22
N TYR A 151 -9.53 22.75 1.85
CA TYR A 151 -10.16 23.91 2.47
C TYR A 151 -11.68 23.92 2.27
N VAL A 152 -12.15 23.54 1.08
CA VAL A 152 -13.58 23.38 0.83
C VAL A 152 -14.17 22.32 1.75
N ALA A 153 -13.58 21.14 1.86
CA ALA A 153 -14.07 20.09 2.74
C ALA A 153 -14.07 20.53 4.23
N GLU A 154 -13.00 21.19 4.68
CA GLU A 154 -12.91 21.71 6.05
C GLU A 154 -13.98 22.77 6.36
N ARG A 155 -14.37 23.58 5.37
CA ARG A 155 -15.43 24.58 5.51
C ARG A 155 -16.79 23.98 5.82
N PHE A 156 -17.05 22.78 5.32
CA PHE A 156 -18.30 22.03 5.51
C PHE A 156 -18.15 20.92 6.54
N SER A 157 -17.51 21.22 7.66
CA SER A 157 -17.28 20.28 8.77
C SER A 157 -17.83 20.82 10.08
N GLY A 158 -17.95 19.96 11.09
CA GLY A 158 -18.36 20.30 12.44
C GLY A 158 -19.87 20.18 12.71
N GLU A 159 -20.27 20.48 13.94
CA GLU A 159 -21.63 20.25 14.44
C GLU A 159 -22.70 21.04 13.69
N ALA A 160 -22.43 22.28 13.33
CA ALA A 160 -23.38 23.12 12.59
C ALA A 160 -23.73 22.53 11.22
N PHE A 161 -22.74 21.95 10.51
CA PHE A 161 -22.97 21.25 9.26
C PHE A 161 -23.80 19.98 9.49
N GLN A 162 -23.49 19.19 10.51
CA GLN A 162 -24.21 17.96 10.84
C GLN A 162 -25.67 18.22 11.22
N GLN A 163 -25.94 19.32 11.94
CA GLN A 163 -27.30 19.75 12.27
C GLN A 163 -28.11 20.17 11.04
N GLN A 164 -27.46 20.86 10.09
CA GLN A 164 -28.10 21.32 8.86
C GLN A 164 -28.34 20.16 7.88
N PHE A 165 -27.43 19.18 7.81
CA PHE A 165 -27.45 18.06 6.88
C PHE A 165 -27.31 16.70 7.61
N PRO A 166 -28.31 16.29 8.42
CA PRO A 166 -28.21 15.10 9.26
C PRO A 166 -28.09 13.79 8.47
N GLY A 167 -28.46 13.80 7.18
CA GLY A 167 -28.33 12.64 6.30
C GLY A 167 -26.96 12.50 5.63
N VAL A 168 -26.03 13.44 5.87
CA VAL A 168 -24.67 13.43 5.30
C VAL A 168 -23.66 13.13 6.39
N ASP A 169 -22.86 12.09 6.23
CA ASP A 169 -21.83 11.69 7.21
C ASP A 169 -20.65 12.68 7.29
N GLY A 170 -20.50 13.55 6.30
CA GLY A 170 -19.48 14.59 6.26
C GLY A 170 -19.03 14.92 4.84
N VAL A 171 -18.16 15.91 4.73
CA VAL A 171 -17.50 16.31 3.48
C VAL A 171 -16.04 15.90 3.53
N ILE A 172 -15.56 15.16 2.53
CA ILE A 172 -14.20 14.64 2.49
C ILE A 172 -13.42 15.12 1.27
N ALA A 173 -12.16 15.47 1.44
CA ALA A 173 -11.26 15.80 0.34
C ALA A 173 -10.52 14.55 -0.15
N LEU A 174 -10.72 14.19 -1.40
CA LEU A 174 -10.01 13.12 -2.07
C LEU A 174 -8.92 13.72 -2.97
N LYS A 175 -7.67 13.61 -2.54
CA LYS A 175 -6.51 14.25 -3.15
C LYS A 175 -5.75 13.31 -4.07
N THR A 176 -5.09 13.85 -5.10
CA THR A 176 -4.18 13.11 -5.99
C THR A 176 -2.75 13.61 -5.86
N GLN A 177 -1.76 12.74 -6.07
CA GLN A 177 -0.34 13.11 -6.07
C GLN A 177 0.17 13.57 -7.45
N GLY A 178 -0.63 13.40 -8.50
CA GLY A 178 -0.26 13.71 -9.88
C GLY A 178 -1.29 14.56 -10.60
N GLY A 179 -1.32 14.43 -11.94
CA GLY A 179 -2.26 15.09 -12.83
C GLY A 179 -1.64 16.24 -13.63
N CYS A 180 -0.55 16.85 -13.16
CA CYS A 180 0.24 17.83 -13.90
C CYS A 180 1.56 17.17 -14.33
N GLY A 181 1.94 17.30 -15.60
CA GLY A 181 3.16 16.72 -16.15
C GLY A 181 3.19 15.18 -16.13
N VAL A 182 2.05 14.54 -16.09
CA VAL A 182 1.95 13.08 -16.13
C VAL A 182 1.92 12.62 -17.57
N GLU A 183 2.86 11.75 -17.93
CA GLU A 183 2.95 11.19 -19.27
C GLU A 183 1.64 10.51 -19.69
N PRO A 184 1.13 10.80 -20.91
CA PRO A 184 -0.02 10.08 -21.47
C PRO A 184 0.26 8.59 -21.55
N GLY A 185 -0.73 7.75 -21.21
CA GLY A 185 -0.60 6.29 -21.21
C GLY A 185 -0.87 5.69 -19.85
N GLY A 186 -0.11 4.65 -19.47
CA GLY A 186 -0.34 3.87 -18.27
C GLY A 186 -0.48 4.67 -16.97
N PRO A 187 0.44 5.57 -16.63
CA PRO A 187 0.36 6.38 -15.42
C PRO A 187 -0.91 7.25 -15.37
N MET A 188 -1.22 7.94 -16.47
CA MET A 188 -2.44 8.76 -16.59
C MET A 188 -3.71 7.93 -16.45
N GLN A 189 -3.75 6.76 -17.07
CA GLN A 189 -4.91 5.85 -16.98
C GLN A 189 -5.14 5.36 -15.55
N ILE A 190 -4.07 5.09 -14.77
CA ILE A 190 -4.19 4.70 -13.37
C ILE A 190 -4.81 5.82 -12.54
N ILE A 191 -4.36 7.07 -12.71
CA ILE A 191 -4.93 8.23 -12.04
C ILE A 191 -6.40 8.39 -12.38
N ARG A 192 -6.74 8.40 -13.68
CA ARG A 192 -8.13 8.52 -14.14
C ARG A 192 -9.02 7.41 -13.61
N ARG A 193 -8.54 6.16 -13.64
CA ARG A 193 -9.25 5.00 -13.09
C ARG A 193 -9.54 5.19 -11.61
N THR A 194 -8.55 5.63 -10.84
CA THR A 194 -8.70 5.86 -9.42
C THR A 194 -9.75 6.94 -9.16
N LEU A 195 -9.64 8.10 -9.78
CA LEU A 195 -10.56 9.22 -9.58
C LEU A 195 -11.98 8.91 -10.06
N GLY A 196 -12.12 8.28 -11.22
CA GLY A 196 -13.42 7.87 -11.75
C GLY A 196 -14.14 6.84 -10.85
N ASN A 197 -13.40 5.91 -10.26
CA ASN A 197 -13.97 4.95 -9.32
C ASN A 197 -14.25 5.57 -7.94
N MET A 198 -13.46 6.54 -7.49
CA MET A 198 -13.76 7.32 -6.29
C MET A 198 -15.08 8.07 -6.44
N ALA A 199 -15.31 8.74 -7.60
CA ALA A 199 -16.56 9.43 -7.88
C ALA A 199 -17.79 8.51 -7.86
N ARG A 200 -17.61 7.22 -8.13
CA ARG A 200 -18.67 6.20 -8.14
C ARG A 200 -18.70 5.31 -6.90
N HIS A 201 -17.92 5.63 -5.89
CA HIS A 201 -17.85 4.81 -4.69
C HIS A 201 -19.22 4.80 -3.97
N PRO A 202 -19.74 3.65 -3.50
CA PRO A 202 -21.07 3.57 -2.89
C PRO A 202 -21.26 4.48 -1.67
N ASN A 203 -20.19 4.83 -0.96
CA ASN A 203 -20.25 5.74 0.19
C ASN A 203 -20.26 7.23 -0.21
N ILE A 204 -20.22 7.56 -1.49
CA ILE A 204 -20.30 8.93 -1.98
C ILE A 204 -21.73 9.21 -2.47
N ALA A 205 -22.37 10.18 -1.84
CA ALA A 205 -23.74 10.65 -2.17
C ALA A 205 -23.72 11.73 -3.24
N GLY A 206 -22.63 12.48 -3.32
CA GLY A 206 -22.41 13.53 -4.31
C GLY A 206 -20.97 13.97 -4.28
N TYR A 207 -20.51 14.63 -5.33
CA TYR A 207 -19.15 15.12 -5.41
C TYR A 207 -18.99 16.39 -6.23
N VAL A 208 -17.93 17.13 -5.92
CA VAL A 208 -17.38 18.21 -6.72
C VAL A 208 -16.00 17.78 -7.18
N MET A 209 -15.70 17.79 -8.47
CA MET A 209 -14.36 17.56 -8.98
C MET A 209 -13.71 18.90 -9.35
N ILE A 210 -12.55 19.17 -8.73
CA ILE A 210 -11.84 20.45 -8.86
C ILE A 210 -10.51 20.24 -9.57
N GLY A 211 -10.37 20.89 -10.74
CA GLY A 211 -9.13 20.99 -11.51
C GLY A 211 -8.45 22.34 -11.33
N LEU A 212 -7.25 22.48 -11.90
CA LEU A 212 -6.58 23.77 -12.04
C LEU A 212 -7.07 24.49 -13.32
N GLY A 213 -7.05 23.79 -14.47
CA GLY A 213 -7.42 24.28 -15.79
C GLY A 213 -6.33 24.10 -16.85
N CYS A 214 -5.05 23.90 -16.46
CA CYS A 214 -3.92 23.66 -17.38
C CYS A 214 -3.21 22.33 -17.16
N GLU A 215 -3.76 21.44 -16.36
CA GLU A 215 -3.25 20.09 -16.13
C GLU A 215 -3.40 19.19 -17.35
N ASP A 216 -2.48 18.22 -17.51
CA ASP A 216 -2.58 17.19 -18.54
C ASP A 216 -3.76 16.24 -18.29
N ASN A 217 -4.06 15.98 -17.02
CA ASN A 217 -5.18 15.16 -16.59
C ASN A 217 -6.49 15.96 -16.55
N GLN A 218 -6.94 16.47 -17.68
CA GLN A 218 -8.16 17.28 -17.79
C GLN A 218 -9.40 16.54 -17.26
N ILE A 219 -10.28 17.28 -16.57
CA ILE A 219 -11.57 16.77 -16.08
C ILE A 219 -12.41 16.16 -17.22
N ALA A 220 -12.40 16.78 -18.38
CA ALA A 220 -13.15 16.30 -19.56
C ALA A 220 -12.76 14.85 -19.91
N GLY A 221 -11.46 14.51 -19.90
CA GLY A 221 -11.02 13.16 -20.17
C GLY A 221 -11.46 12.13 -19.11
N ILE A 222 -11.51 12.53 -17.84
CA ILE A 222 -12.01 11.64 -16.77
C ILE A 222 -13.52 11.40 -16.93
N ARG A 223 -14.28 12.46 -17.27
CA ARG A 223 -15.72 12.38 -17.51
C ARG A 223 -16.05 11.43 -18.65
N GLU A 224 -15.30 11.55 -19.76
CA GLU A 224 -15.47 10.69 -20.95
C GLU A 224 -15.09 9.23 -20.64
N ASP A 225 -13.87 8.99 -20.13
CA ASP A 225 -13.34 7.65 -19.85
C ASP A 225 -14.24 6.86 -18.88
N TYR A 226 -14.84 7.54 -17.91
CA TYR A 226 -15.65 6.93 -16.86
C TYR A 226 -17.14 7.25 -16.97
N LYS A 227 -17.58 7.89 -18.04
CA LYS A 227 -18.99 8.24 -18.32
C LYS A 227 -19.66 8.88 -17.10
N LEU A 228 -18.98 9.85 -16.51
CA LEU A 228 -19.47 10.48 -15.28
C LEU A 228 -20.74 11.31 -15.53
N ASP A 229 -20.96 11.77 -16.75
CA ASP A 229 -22.17 12.52 -17.15
C ASP A 229 -23.41 11.62 -17.32
N ASN A 230 -23.22 10.29 -17.43
CA ASN A 230 -24.30 9.33 -17.66
C ASN A 230 -24.82 8.73 -16.34
N LEU A 231 -24.47 9.30 -15.21
CA LEU A 231 -25.14 8.97 -13.97
C LEU A 231 -26.57 9.50 -14.10
N GLN A 232 -27.55 8.60 -14.03
CA GLN A 232 -28.96 8.94 -14.26
C GLN A 232 -29.38 10.07 -13.34
N GLU A 233 -30.21 10.99 -13.84
CA GLU A 233 -30.73 12.12 -13.06
C GLU A 233 -31.31 11.64 -11.72
N GLY A 234 -30.82 12.21 -10.61
CA GLY A 234 -31.22 11.87 -9.25
C GLY A 234 -30.37 10.83 -8.53
N GLU A 235 -29.38 10.21 -9.18
CA GLU A 235 -28.59 9.15 -8.56
C GLU A 235 -27.39 9.63 -7.74
N ILE A 236 -26.65 10.63 -8.26
CA ILE A 236 -25.52 11.26 -7.53
C ILE A 236 -25.44 12.73 -7.96
N ALA A 237 -25.47 13.64 -7.02
CA ALA A 237 -25.20 15.06 -7.27
C ALA A 237 -23.74 15.25 -7.67
N GLN A 238 -23.49 15.88 -8.82
CA GLN A 238 -22.14 16.06 -9.34
C GLN A 238 -21.91 17.46 -9.87
N GLU A 239 -20.71 17.98 -9.67
CA GLU A 239 -20.27 19.28 -10.15
C GLU A 239 -18.82 19.22 -10.61
N PHE A 240 -18.49 20.01 -11.62
CA PHE A 240 -17.14 20.07 -12.19
C PHE A 240 -16.69 21.51 -12.33
N MET A 241 -15.53 21.84 -11.80
CA MET A 241 -14.99 23.19 -11.90
C MET A 241 -13.47 23.22 -12.01
N THR A 242 -12.94 24.32 -12.53
CA THR A 242 -11.50 24.58 -12.51
C THR A 242 -11.22 25.89 -11.78
N ILE A 243 -10.11 25.93 -11.05
CA ILE A 243 -9.68 27.13 -10.31
C ILE A 243 -9.52 28.32 -11.27
N GLN A 244 -8.95 28.11 -12.46
CA GLN A 244 -8.79 29.16 -13.46
C GLN A 244 -10.15 29.62 -14.02
N GLY A 245 -11.07 28.70 -14.28
CA GLY A 245 -12.40 29.00 -14.79
C GLY A 245 -13.26 29.81 -13.82
N THR A 246 -13.08 29.61 -12.52
CA THR A 246 -13.79 30.35 -11.47
C THR A 246 -13.11 31.67 -11.10
N GLY A 247 -11.92 31.97 -11.66
CA GLY A 247 -11.19 33.21 -11.44
C GLY A 247 -10.31 33.22 -10.20
N GLY A 248 -9.92 32.02 -9.70
CA GLY A 248 -8.94 31.85 -8.62
C GLY A 248 -9.43 31.06 -7.42
N SER A 249 -8.52 30.75 -6.52
CA SER A 249 -8.75 29.89 -5.35
C SER A 249 -9.56 30.53 -4.22
N LEU A 250 -9.78 31.83 -4.26
CA LEU A 250 -10.49 32.60 -3.22
C LEU A 250 -11.90 33.04 -3.66
N LYS A 251 -12.29 32.67 -4.84
CA LYS A 251 -13.63 32.91 -5.37
C LYS A 251 -14.45 31.64 -5.40
#